data_c053e8ead8365cda5dc83425958f1ad4
#
_entry.id   c053e8ead8365cda5dc83425958f1ad4
#
_cell.length_a   1.000
_cell.length_b   1.000
_cell.length_c   1.000
_cell.angle_alpha   90.00
_cell.angle_beta   90.00
_cell.angle_gamma   90.00
#
_symmetry.space_group_name_H-M   'P 1'
#
loop_
_entity.id
_entity.type
_entity.pdbx_description
1 polymer ?
#
loop_
_entity_poly.entity_id
_entity_poly.type
_entity_poly.pdbx_seq_one_letter_code
_entity_poly.pdbx_strand_id
1 'polypeptide(L)'
;MNNQNSNSHLTAIERTSLSYPARILLNQKKIKGKILDFGCGVGKDVELLKLKEFNVVGDDPFYFPEYPIEKFDTIICFYVLNVLLPEEQAEVLMNVSNLLKPNGKAYFAVRRDIQYEGFRIHKIHKKETYQCIIKLAYLSIYKNENCEVYEYEHYTTLNEGKAHLSPFLIGEGLRELIVETATVFAFYDRFPVSKEHSLIVPKRLVQNYFDLTLKE
;
A
#
# COMPACT_ATOMS: atom_id res chain seq x y z
N MET A 1 -2.90 12.05 24.68
CA MET A 1 -4.05 12.70 23.99
C MET A 1 -4.18 11.96 22.67
N ASN A 2 -5.23 11.16 22.50
CA ASN A 2 -5.46 10.46 21.24
C ASN A 2 -5.90 11.49 20.18
N ASN A 3 -4.98 11.95 19.37
CA ASN A 3 -5.30 12.67 18.13
C ASN A 3 -5.85 11.64 17.14
N GLN A 4 -7.13 11.32 17.28
CA GLN A 4 -7.81 10.50 16.30
C GLN A 4 -8.06 11.37 15.08
N ASN A 5 -7.60 10.90 13.92
CA ASN A 5 -7.85 11.49 12.61
C ASN A 5 -9.30 11.20 12.14
N SER A 6 -10.27 11.61 12.98
CA SER A 6 -11.70 11.29 12.82
C SER A 6 -12.37 11.90 11.59
N ASN A 7 -11.70 12.81 10.89
CA ASN A 7 -12.25 13.55 9.76
C ASN A 7 -11.64 13.16 8.41
N SER A 8 -10.87 12.08 8.31
CA SER A 8 -10.24 11.63 7.06
C SER A 8 -11.26 11.42 5.94
N HIS A 9 -12.46 10.90 6.26
CA HIS A 9 -13.57 10.70 5.33
C HIS A 9 -14.03 11.98 4.62
N LEU A 10 -13.85 13.16 5.22
CA LEU A 10 -14.21 14.44 4.61
C LEU A 10 -13.27 14.85 3.45
N THR A 11 -12.21 14.12 3.24
CA THR A 11 -11.29 14.32 2.10
C THR A 11 -11.75 13.60 0.83
N ALA A 12 -12.78 12.75 0.92
CA ALA A 12 -13.37 12.09 -0.23
C ALA A 12 -13.96 13.13 -1.20
N ILE A 13 -13.64 13.00 -2.49
CA ILE A 13 -14.01 13.97 -3.51
C ILE A 13 -15.12 13.38 -4.38
N GLU A 14 -16.23 14.09 -4.50
CA GLU A 14 -17.26 13.78 -5.49
C GLU A 14 -16.74 14.04 -6.91
N ARG A 15 -16.96 13.08 -7.80
CA ARG A 15 -16.46 13.10 -9.17
C ARG A 15 -17.54 12.60 -10.13
N THR A 16 -17.46 13.03 -11.38
CA THR A 16 -18.31 12.52 -12.47
C THR A 16 -17.59 11.53 -13.38
N SER A 17 -16.28 11.39 -13.21
CA SER A 17 -15.42 10.49 -14.00
C SER A 17 -14.53 9.65 -13.11
N LEU A 18 -13.96 8.59 -13.67
CA LEU A 18 -12.94 7.79 -12.99
C LEU A 18 -11.79 8.64 -12.48
N SER A 19 -11.24 8.26 -11.35
CA SER A 19 -10.03 8.88 -10.81
C SER A 19 -8.88 8.81 -11.80
N TYR A 20 -7.94 9.74 -11.65
CA TYR A 20 -6.78 9.77 -12.53
C TYR A 20 -5.97 8.45 -12.50
N PRO A 21 -5.62 7.87 -11.32
CA PRO A 21 -4.94 6.59 -11.27
C PRO A 21 -5.76 5.43 -11.83
N ALA A 22 -7.08 5.40 -11.64
CA ALA A 22 -7.93 4.36 -12.25
C ALA A 22 -7.83 4.38 -13.78
N ARG A 23 -7.84 5.57 -14.41
CA ARG A 23 -7.68 5.71 -15.87
C ARG A 23 -6.31 5.23 -16.33
N ILE A 24 -5.23 5.54 -15.60
CA ILE A 24 -3.87 5.05 -15.91
C ILE A 24 -3.85 3.53 -15.91
N LEU A 25 -4.34 2.90 -14.85
CA LEU A 25 -4.32 1.44 -14.71
C LEU A 25 -5.19 0.74 -15.75
N LEU A 26 -6.34 1.31 -16.12
CA LEU A 26 -7.18 0.80 -17.20
C LEU A 26 -6.46 0.86 -18.55
N ASN A 27 -5.86 1.99 -18.88
CA ASN A 27 -5.10 2.15 -20.13
C ASN A 27 -3.91 1.19 -20.21
N GLN A 28 -3.28 0.89 -19.08
CA GLN A 28 -2.20 -0.08 -18.96
C GLN A 28 -2.68 -1.55 -18.86
N LYS A 29 -4.01 -1.80 -18.87
CA LYS A 29 -4.63 -3.13 -18.72
C LYS A 29 -4.19 -3.85 -17.43
N LYS A 30 -3.97 -3.09 -16.36
CA LYS A 30 -3.50 -3.62 -15.07
C LYS A 30 -4.62 -4.05 -14.14
N ILE A 31 -5.84 -3.59 -14.33
CA ILE A 31 -7.02 -3.97 -13.55
C ILE A 31 -7.61 -5.26 -14.12
N LYS A 32 -7.63 -6.34 -13.31
CA LYS A 32 -8.03 -7.68 -13.75
C LYS A 32 -8.74 -8.45 -12.63
N GLY A 33 -9.59 -9.41 -13.02
CA GLY A 33 -10.25 -10.34 -12.10
C GLY A 33 -11.21 -9.66 -11.14
N LYS A 34 -11.26 -10.16 -9.91
CA LYS A 34 -12.07 -9.58 -8.83
C LYS A 34 -11.31 -8.43 -8.19
N ILE A 35 -11.94 -7.27 -8.13
CA ILE A 35 -11.30 -6.01 -7.76
C ILE A 35 -11.86 -5.52 -6.43
N LEU A 36 -11.00 -5.02 -5.56
CA LEU A 36 -11.36 -4.23 -4.38
C LEU A 36 -10.86 -2.79 -4.57
N ASP A 37 -11.74 -1.83 -4.40
CA ASP A 37 -11.39 -0.42 -4.19
C ASP A 37 -11.34 -0.15 -2.68
N PHE A 38 -10.13 -0.20 -2.10
CA PHE A 38 -9.88 -0.05 -0.67
C PHE A 38 -9.75 1.42 -0.30
N GLY A 39 -10.62 1.90 0.58
CA GLY A 39 -10.79 3.32 0.87
C GLY A 39 -11.47 4.06 -0.29
N CYS A 40 -12.56 3.48 -0.83
CA CYS A 40 -13.23 3.97 -2.04
C CYS A 40 -13.96 5.32 -1.85
N GLY A 41 -14.03 5.84 -0.61
CA GLY A 41 -14.79 7.03 -0.29
C GLY A 41 -16.27 6.87 -0.70
N VAL A 42 -16.81 7.83 -1.42
CA VAL A 42 -18.20 7.79 -1.91
C VAL A 42 -18.45 6.75 -3.02
N GLY A 43 -17.45 5.92 -3.38
CA GLY A 43 -17.60 4.77 -4.28
C GLY A 43 -17.70 5.11 -5.77
N LYS A 44 -17.24 6.29 -6.22
CA LYS A 44 -17.41 6.69 -7.64
C LYS A 44 -16.60 5.82 -8.60
N ASP A 45 -15.38 5.41 -8.25
CA ASP A 45 -14.62 4.49 -9.09
C ASP A 45 -15.27 3.11 -9.14
N VAL A 46 -15.83 2.64 -8.02
CA VAL A 46 -16.62 1.39 -7.96
C VAL A 46 -17.81 1.43 -8.92
N GLU A 47 -18.62 2.49 -8.86
CA GLU A 47 -19.78 2.69 -9.75
C GLU A 47 -19.35 2.64 -11.22
N LEU A 48 -18.36 3.44 -11.60
CA LEU A 48 -17.94 3.58 -12.99
C LEU A 48 -17.20 2.34 -13.54
N LEU A 49 -16.50 1.60 -12.69
CA LEU A 49 -15.90 0.32 -13.07
C LEU A 49 -16.97 -0.75 -13.25
N LYS A 50 -18.03 -0.79 -12.41
CA LYS A 50 -19.18 -1.69 -12.62
C LYS A 50 -19.90 -1.41 -13.94
N LEU A 51 -20.09 -0.15 -14.32
CA LEU A 51 -20.66 0.23 -15.62
C LEU A 51 -19.80 -0.22 -16.81
N LYS A 52 -18.51 -0.49 -16.60
CA LYS A 52 -17.58 -1.06 -17.57
C LYS A 52 -17.45 -2.59 -17.46
N GLU A 53 -18.39 -3.23 -16.77
CA GLU A 53 -18.47 -4.68 -16.58
C GLU A 53 -17.32 -5.29 -15.75
N PHE A 54 -16.60 -4.49 -14.98
CA PHE A 54 -15.63 -5.02 -14.03
C PHE A 54 -16.32 -5.58 -12.78
N ASN A 55 -15.83 -6.70 -12.28
CA ASN A 55 -16.24 -7.27 -10.99
C ASN A 55 -15.52 -6.53 -9.85
N VAL A 56 -16.13 -5.46 -9.34
CA VAL A 56 -15.52 -4.59 -8.32
C VAL A 56 -16.41 -4.42 -7.09
N VAL A 57 -15.77 -4.42 -5.92
CA VAL A 57 -16.35 -4.14 -4.61
C VAL A 57 -15.64 -2.93 -4.03
N GLY A 58 -16.35 -2.10 -3.27
CA GLY A 58 -15.78 -0.98 -2.51
C GLY A 58 -15.74 -1.32 -1.03
N ASP A 59 -14.72 -0.82 -0.36
CA ASP A 59 -14.56 -0.81 1.10
C ASP A 59 -14.16 0.60 1.54
N ASP A 60 -14.84 1.12 2.55
CA ASP A 60 -14.50 2.39 3.18
C ASP A 60 -15.13 2.42 4.59
N PRO A 61 -14.37 2.66 5.66
CA PRO A 61 -14.87 2.59 7.02
C PRO A 61 -16.07 3.48 7.32
N PHE A 62 -16.24 4.57 6.56
CA PHE A 62 -17.32 5.54 6.76
C PHE A 62 -18.50 5.34 5.80
N TYR A 63 -18.21 5.11 4.50
CA TYR A 63 -19.24 5.05 3.46
C TYR A 63 -19.69 3.64 3.13
N PHE A 64 -18.81 2.62 3.31
CA PHE A 64 -19.03 1.21 3.02
C PHE A 64 -18.41 0.35 4.12
N PRO A 65 -19.01 0.33 5.35
CA PRO A 65 -18.38 -0.21 6.55
C PRO A 65 -18.31 -1.75 6.63
N GLU A 66 -18.82 -2.44 5.63
CA GLU A 66 -18.76 -3.91 5.57
C GLU A 66 -17.39 -4.37 5.08
N TYR A 67 -16.48 -4.68 6.02
CA TYR A 67 -15.14 -5.14 5.69
C TYR A 67 -15.18 -6.45 4.88
N PRO A 68 -14.52 -6.53 3.71
CA PRO A 68 -14.52 -7.72 2.89
C PRO A 68 -13.72 -8.85 3.54
N ILE A 69 -14.30 -10.06 3.54
CA ILE A 69 -13.66 -11.28 4.08
C ILE A 69 -12.98 -12.14 3.01
N GLU A 70 -13.19 -11.85 1.76
CA GLU A 70 -12.68 -12.58 0.61
C GLU A 70 -11.38 -11.97 0.06
N LYS A 71 -10.69 -12.72 -0.82
CA LYS A 71 -9.45 -12.25 -1.45
C LYS A 71 -9.68 -11.80 -2.89
N PHE A 72 -8.86 -10.84 -3.32
CA PHE A 72 -9.00 -10.14 -4.59
C PHE A 72 -7.80 -10.37 -5.51
N ASP A 73 -8.06 -10.36 -6.83
CA ASP A 73 -7.01 -10.43 -7.85
C ASP A 73 -6.32 -9.09 -8.04
N THR A 74 -7.09 -8.01 -7.91
CA THR A 74 -6.59 -6.63 -7.96
C THR A 74 -7.14 -5.84 -6.77
N ILE A 75 -6.27 -5.11 -6.09
CA ILE A 75 -6.69 -4.11 -5.08
C ILE A 75 -6.19 -2.74 -5.53
N ILE A 76 -7.06 -1.76 -5.54
CA ILE A 76 -6.72 -0.36 -5.75
C ILE A 76 -6.93 0.41 -4.44
N CYS A 77 -5.95 1.26 -4.08
CA CYS A 77 -5.98 2.07 -2.86
C CYS A 77 -5.46 3.46 -3.21
N PHE A 78 -6.38 4.38 -3.56
CA PHE A 78 -6.03 5.65 -4.16
C PHE A 78 -6.20 6.83 -3.22
N TYR A 79 -5.08 7.50 -2.93
CA TYR A 79 -5.00 8.71 -2.10
C TYR A 79 -5.42 8.52 -0.63
N VAL A 80 -5.58 7.27 -0.19
CA VAL A 80 -5.94 6.91 1.19
C VAL A 80 -4.79 7.22 2.14
N LEU A 81 -3.59 6.73 1.84
CA LEU A 81 -2.43 6.87 2.72
C LEU A 81 -2.05 8.33 3.00
N ASN A 82 -2.31 9.23 2.05
CA ASN A 82 -1.97 10.66 2.20
C ASN A 82 -2.78 11.40 3.27
N VAL A 83 -3.86 10.82 3.76
CA VAL A 83 -4.78 11.45 4.72
C VAL A 83 -4.87 10.68 6.05
N LEU A 84 -3.99 9.70 6.24
CA LEU A 84 -3.93 8.82 7.40
C LEU A 84 -2.67 9.07 8.24
N LEU A 85 -2.77 8.85 9.54
CA LEU A 85 -1.61 8.84 10.44
C LEU A 85 -0.72 7.61 10.19
N PRO A 86 0.57 7.63 10.58
CA PRO A 86 1.50 6.53 10.31
C PRO A 86 1.00 5.15 10.76
N GLU A 87 0.36 5.07 11.92
CA GLU A 87 -0.18 3.82 12.46
C GLU A 87 -1.35 3.31 11.60
N GLU A 88 -2.24 4.21 11.17
CA GLU A 88 -3.35 3.90 10.27
C GLU A 88 -2.85 3.47 8.87
N GLN A 89 -1.76 4.08 8.39
CA GLN A 89 -1.12 3.68 7.12
C GLN A 89 -0.59 2.25 7.18
N ALA A 90 0.08 1.89 8.29
CA ALA A 90 0.60 0.53 8.48
C ALA A 90 -0.55 -0.50 8.49
N GLU A 91 -1.67 -0.19 9.14
CA GLU A 91 -2.86 -1.04 9.15
C GLU A 91 -3.45 -1.21 7.75
N VAL A 92 -3.56 -0.14 6.96
CA VAL A 92 -4.02 -0.19 5.56
C VAL A 92 -3.12 -1.10 4.72
N LEU A 93 -1.79 -0.94 4.81
CA LEU A 93 -0.84 -1.77 4.05
C LEU A 93 -0.96 -3.25 4.43
N MET A 94 -1.12 -3.56 5.72
CA MET A 94 -1.33 -4.92 6.21
C MET A 94 -2.66 -5.49 5.72
N ASN A 95 -3.76 -4.74 5.80
CA ASN A 95 -5.08 -5.16 5.35
C ASN A 95 -5.12 -5.42 3.85
N VAL A 96 -4.54 -4.54 3.04
CA VAL A 96 -4.41 -4.75 1.59
C VAL A 96 -3.61 -6.01 1.29
N SER A 97 -2.49 -6.25 1.98
CA SER A 97 -1.70 -7.48 1.82
C SER A 97 -2.53 -8.73 2.19
N ASN A 98 -3.28 -8.68 3.29
CA ASN A 98 -4.10 -9.79 3.75
C ASN A 98 -5.26 -10.11 2.79
N LEU A 99 -5.86 -9.11 2.15
CA LEU A 99 -6.97 -9.27 1.21
C LEU A 99 -6.51 -9.62 -0.21
N LEU A 100 -5.22 -9.49 -0.51
CA LEU A 100 -4.68 -9.81 -1.82
C LEU A 100 -4.52 -11.34 -2.00
N LYS A 101 -4.91 -11.87 -3.15
CA LYS A 101 -4.59 -13.26 -3.54
C LYS A 101 -3.08 -13.44 -3.70
N PRO A 102 -2.54 -14.68 -3.59
CA PRO A 102 -1.11 -14.94 -3.77
C PRO A 102 -0.51 -14.35 -5.05
N ASN A 103 -1.21 -14.43 -6.17
CA ASN A 103 -0.78 -13.91 -7.48
C ASN A 103 -1.49 -12.60 -7.85
N GLY A 104 -2.12 -11.95 -6.88
CA GLY A 104 -2.80 -10.67 -7.05
C GLY A 104 -1.83 -9.50 -7.09
N LYS A 105 -2.32 -8.35 -7.53
CA LYS A 105 -1.58 -7.09 -7.52
C LYS A 105 -2.36 -5.99 -6.83
N ALA A 106 -1.69 -5.24 -5.97
CA ALA A 106 -2.26 -4.04 -5.38
C ALA A 106 -1.59 -2.78 -5.94
N TYR A 107 -2.39 -1.73 -6.12
CA TYR A 107 -1.94 -0.45 -6.67
C TYR A 107 -2.26 0.66 -5.68
N PHE A 108 -1.22 1.32 -5.21
CA PHE A 108 -1.34 2.48 -4.32
C PHE A 108 -1.07 3.75 -5.10
N ALA A 109 -2.06 4.63 -5.19
CA ALA A 109 -1.83 5.96 -5.72
C ALA A 109 -1.67 6.97 -4.58
N VAL A 110 -0.65 7.81 -4.68
CA VAL A 110 -0.36 8.85 -3.70
C VAL A 110 -0.21 10.21 -4.36
N ARG A 111 -0.55 11.26 -3.60
CA ARG A 111 -0.40 12.64 -4.03
C ARG A 111 1.06 13.06 -3.97
N ARG A 112 1.50 13.87 -4.95
CA ARG A 112 2.82 14.49 -5.03
C ARG A 112 2.79 16.01 -4.93
N ASP A 113 1.60 16.59 -5.01
CA ASP A 113 1.36 18.05 -4.94
C ASP A 113 1.23 18.58 -3.50
N ILE A 114 1.52 17.77 -2.49
CA ILE A 114 1.45 18.15 -1.08
C ILE A 114 2.67 19.02 -0.75
N GLN A 115 2.41 20.27 -0.33
CA GLN A 115 3.44 21.24 0.05
C GLN A 115 3.63 21.36 1.57
N TYR A 116 2.68 20.88 2.36
CA TYR A 116 2.69 20.94 3.81
C TYR A 116 2.14 19.64 4.40
N GLU A 117 2.83 19.08 5.39
CA GLU A 117 2.42 17.89 6.13
C GLU A 117 1.86 18.25 7.50
N GLY A 118 0.90 17.48 7.97
CA GLY A 118 0.26 17.64 9.26
C GLY A 118 -1.21 17.99 9.17
N PHE A 119 -1.77 18.38 10.31
CA PHE A 119 -3.17 18.77 10.42
C PHE A 119 -3.42 20.14 9.81
N ARG A 120 -4.53 20.28 9.11
CA ARG A 120 -5.01 21.53 8.52
C ARG A 120 -6.53 21.63 8.54
N ILE A 121 -7.04 22.84 8.52
CA ILE A 121 -8.49 23.06 8.39
C ILE A 121 -8.91 22.83 6.93
N HIS A 122 -9.81 21.88 6.72
CA HIS A 122 -10.38 21.61 5.40
C HIS A 122 -11.18 22.80 4.89
N LYS A 123 -10.93 23.26 3.66
CA LYS A 123 -11.47 24.52 3.12
C LYS A 123 -13.01 24.54 3.09
N ILE A 124 -13.64 23.41 2.74
CA ILE A 124 -15.09 23.29 2.59
C ILE A 124 -15.74 22.97 3.94
N HIS A 125 -15.31 21.89 4.59
CA HIS A 125 -15.96 21.35 5.79
C HIS A 125 -15.59 22.10 7.08
N LYS A 126 -14.56 22.99 7.04
CA LYS A 126 -14.09 23.77 8.20
C LYS A 126 -13.71 22.90 9.40
N LYS A 127 -13.34 21.64 9.17
CA LYS A 127 -12.87 20.69 10.16
C LYS A 127 -11.40 20.36 9.92
N GLU A 128 -10.73 19.93 10.98
CA GLU A 128 -9.35 19.53 10.92
C GLU A 128 -9.20 18.20 10.16
N THR A 129 -8.29 18.14 9.20
CA THR A 129 -7.93 16.93 8.43
C THR A 129 -6.42 16.81 8.35
N TYR A 130 -5.91 15.59 8.35
CA TYR A 130 -4.48 15.31 8.22
C TYR A 130 -4.07 15.14 6.76
N GLN A 131 -2.82 15.48 6.43
CA GLN A 131 -2.19 15.13 5.16
C GLN A 131 -0.69 14.94 5.32
N CYS A 132 -0.13 14.02 4.54
CA CYS A 132 1.31 13.74 4.53
C CYS A 132 1.82 13.29 3.16
N ILE A 133 3.13 13.40 2.98
CA ILE A 133 3.84 12.90 1.80
C ILE A 133 4.14 11.43 2.02
N ILE A 134 3.77 10.59 1.05
CA ILE A 134 3.96 9.14 1.11
C ILE A 134 5.06 8.72 0.14
N LYS A 135 6.02 7.93 0.63
CA LYS A 135 7.00 7.21 -0.19
C LYS A 135 6.92 5.72 0.18
N LEU A 136 6.59 4.88 -0.77
CA LEU A 136 6.53 3.43 -0.58
C LEU A 136 7.75 2.75 -1.17
N ALA A 137 8.18 1.66 -0.55
CA ALA A 137 9.29 0.81 -1.02
C ALA A 137 8.85 -0.16 -2.14
N TYR A 138 7.78 0.17 -2.86
CA TYR A 138 7.23 -0.63 -3.95
C TYR A 138 7.65 -0.10 -5.32
N LEU A 139 7.44 -0.89 -6.36
CA LEU A 139 7.73 -0.50 -7.74
C LEU A 139 6.87 0.70 -8.15
N SER A 140 7.50 1.84 -8.43
CA SER A 140 6.81 2.98 -9.02
C SER A 140 6.59 2.73 -10.52
N ILE A 141 5.32 2.56 -10.91
CA ILE A 141 4.92 2.26 -12.29
C ILE A 141 4.43 3.48 -13.06
N TYR A 142 4.13 4.54 -12.35
CA TYR A 142 3.75 5.83 -12.91
C TYR A 142 4.08 6.96 -11.95
N LYS A 143 4.61 8.07 -12.47
CA LYS A 143 4.91 9.25 -11.67
C LYS A 143 4.81 10.53 -12.50
N ASN A 144 4.16 11.54 -11.93
CA ASN A 144 4.21 12.92 -12.39
C ASN A 144 4.23 13.88 -11.18
N GLU A 145 4.10 15.16 -11.43
CA GLU A 145 4.12 16.21 -10.38
C GLU A 145 2.96 16.10 -9.37
N ASN A 146 1.83 15.51 -9.75
CA ASN A 146 0.62 15.45 -8.93
C ASN A 146 0.34 14.07 -8.33
N CYS A 147 0.83 13.01 -8.97
CA CYS A 147 0.47 11.63 -8.62
C CYS A 147 1.63 10.67 -8.85
N GLU A 148 1.78 9.70 -7.97
CA GLU A 148 2.62 8.53 -8.18
C GLU A 148 1.82 7.27 -7.88
N VAL A 149 1.97 6.25 -8.73
CA VAL A 149 1.31 4.95 -8.57
C VAL A 149 2.36 3.88 -8.34
N TYR A 150 2.21 3.18 -7.25
CA TYR A 150 3.05 2.05 -6.87
C TYR A 150 2.32 0.73 -7.13
N GLU A 151 3.06 -0.27 -7.58
CA GLU A 151 2.60 -1.66 -7.71
C GLU A 151 3.18 -2.50 -6.57
N TYR A 152 2.32 -3.22 -5.87
CA TYR A 152 2.67 -4.20 -4.86
C TYR A 152 2.19 -5.58 -5.30
N GLU A 153 3.00 -6.58 -5.09
CA GLU A 153 2.66 -8.00 -5.17
C GLU A 153 3.33 -8.76 -4.04
N HIS A 154 2.77 -9.91 -3.69
CA HIS A 154 3.38 -10.74 -2.66
C HIS A 154 4.80 -11.15 -3.04
N TYR A 155 5.66 -11.13 -2.04
CA TYR A 155 7.06 -11.47 -2.21
C TYR A 155 7.29 -12.86 -2.85
N THR A 156 6.46 -13.85 -2.48
CA THR A 156 6.53 -15.21 -3.07
C THR A 156 6.35 -15.20 -4.58
N THR A 157 5.50 -14.31 -5.12
CA THR A 157 5.29 -14.14 -6.56
C THR A 157 6.50 -13.55 -7.26
N LEU A 158 7.17 -12.57 -6.64
CA LEU A 158 8.38 -11.93 -7.19
C LEU A 158 9.55 -12.91 -7.36
N ASN A 159 9.54 -14.02 -6.65
CA ASN A 159 10.65 -14.98 -6.58
C ASN A 159 10.33 -16.36 -7.15
N GLU A 160 9.26 -16.51 -7.93
CA GLU A 160 9.04 -17.74 -8.71
C GLU A 160 10.27 -18.00 -9.60
N GLY A 161 11.06 -19.03 -9.28
CA GLY A 161 12.34 -19.37 -9.90
C GLY A 161 13.59 -19.04 -9.08
N LYS A 162 13.48 -18.30 -7.97
CA LYS A 162 14.58 -18.02 -7.01
C LYS A 162 14.21 -18.43 -5.58
N ALA A 163 13.33 -19.41 -5.44
CA ALA A 163 12.65 -19.80 -4.20
C ALA A 163 13.55 -20.21 -3.02
N HIS A 164 14.88 -20.33 -3.24
CA HIS A 164 15.84 -20.72 -2.22
C HIS A 164 16.66 -19.56 -1.64
N LEU A 165 16.48 -18.35 -2.16
CA LEU A 165 17.22 -17.17 -1.69
C LEU A 165 16.32 -16.19 -0.94
N SER A 166 16.80 -15.70 0.20
CA SER A 166 16.12 -14.62 0.91
C SER A 166 16.00 -13.38 0.01
N PRO A 167 14.85 -12.66 0.05
CA PRO A 167 14.62 -11.42 -0.71
C PRO A 167 15.68 -10.37 -0.46
N PHE A 168 16.21 -10.40 0.71
CA PHE A 168 17.22 -9.46 1.16
C PHE A 168 18.61 -9.74 0.56
N LEU A 169 18.79 -10.91 -0.07
CA LEU A 169 19.98 -11.27 -0.81
C LEU A 169 19.87 -10.99 -2.32
N ILE A 170 18.67 -10.71 -2.81
CA ILE A 170 18.40 -10.49 -4.23
C ILE A 170 18.20 -8.99 -4.46
N GLY A 171 19.25 -8.26 -4.67
CA GLY A 171 19.18 -6.83 -4.99
C GLY A 171 20.53 -6.34 -5.49
N GLU A 172 20.53 -5.62 -6.60
CA GLU A 172 21.70 -4.90 -7.06
C GLU A 172 22.05 -3.80 -6.04
N GLY A 173 23.15 -3.99 -5.36
CA GLY A 173 23.72 -3.09 -4.37
C GLY A 173 23.96 -3.81 -3.05
N LEU A 174 25.22 -3.98 -2.73
CA LEU A 174 25.66 -4.49 -1.44
C LEU A 174 25.03 -3.63 -0.33
N ARG A 175 24.16 -4.24 0.46
CA ARG A 175 23.69 -3.62 1.69
C ARG A 175 24.85 -3.60 2.68
N GLU A 176 24.97 -2.51 3.39
CA GLU A 176 25.97 -2.43 4.45
C GLU A 176 25.55 -3.38 5.58
N LEU A 177 26.29 -4.49 5.70
CA LEU A 177 26.06 -5.49 6.73
C LEU A 177 26.57 -4.94 8.06
N ILE A 178 25.70 -5.03 9.08
CA ILE A 178 26.07 -4.74 10.46
C ILE A 178 26.74 -5.97 11.07
N VAL A 179 26.13 -7.15 10.88
CA VAL A 179 26.65 -8.43 11.37
C VAL A 179 26.12 -9.59 10.54
N GLU A 180 26.91 -10.64 10.43
CA GLU A 180 26.55 -11.89 9.79
C GLU A 180 26.93 -13.08 10.69
N THR A 181 25.99 -14.03 10.80
CA THR A 181 26.20 -15.32 11.49
C THR A 181 26.02 -16.48 10.52
N ALA A 182 26.07 -17.70 11.01
CA ALA A 182 25.84 -18.89 10.18
C ALA A 182 24.39 -18.93 9.62
N THR A 183 23.41 -18.41 10.36
CA THR A 183 21.99 -18.56 10.05
C THR A 183 21.27 -17.24 9.73
N VAL A 184 21.76 -16.11 10.20
CA VAL A 184 21.15 -14.79 10.02
C VAL A 184 22.18 -13.75 9.60
N PHE A 185 21.69 -12.64 9.06
CA PHE A 185 22.45 -11.42 8.85
C PHE A 185 21.62 -10.20 9.25
N ALA A 186 22.28 -9.12 9.66
CA ALA A 186 21.68 -7.84 9.97
C ALA A 186 22.29 -6.76 9.06
N PHE A 187 21.46 -5.83 8.64
CA PHE A 187 21.83 -4.68 7.81
C PHE A 187 20.96 -3.48 8.12
N TYR A 188 21.43 -2.29 7.76
CA TYR A 188 20.60 -1.09 7.84
C TYR A 188 19.46 -1.16 6.85
N ASP A 189 18.25 -0.82 7.31
CA ASP A 189 17.08 -0.76 6.43
C ASP A 189 17.28 0.37 5.39
N ARG A 190 16.99 0.05 4.14
CA ARG A 190 17.05 1.02 3.04
C ARG A 190 15.95 2.09 3.17
N PHE A 191 14.88 1.78 3.89
CA PHE A 191 13.72 2.64 4.10
C PHE A 191 13.42 2.76 5.60
N PRO A 192 14.33 3.37 6.37
CA PRO A 192 14.25 3.36 7.82
C PRO A 192 13.03 4.16 8.31
N VAL A 193 12.30 3.59 9.26
CA VAL A 193 11.20 4.26 9.97
C VAL A 193 11.72 5.11 11.14
N SER A 194 12.97 4.92 11.55
CA SER A 194 13.69 5.67 12.58
C SER A 194 15.17 5.74 12.25
N LYS A 195 15.91 6.62 12.93
CA LYS A 195 17.38 6.66 12.82
C LYS A 195 17.96 5.29 13.22
N GLU A 196 18.89 4.79 12.41
CA GLU A 196 19.58 3.50 12.63
C GLU A 196 18.66 2.27 12.62
N HIS A 197 17.47 2.37 12.00
CA HIS A 197 16.60 1.23 11.81
C HIS A 197 17.32 0.12 11.04
N SER A 198 17.39 -1.06 11.65
CA SER A 198 18.06 -2.22 11.10
C SER A 198 17.14 -3.43 11.05
N LEU A 199 17.41 -4.34 10.13
CA LEU A 199 16.68 -5.57 9.94
C LEU A 199 17.60 -6.75 10.25
N ILE A 200 17.08 -7.73 11.01
CA ILE A 200 17.71 -9.03 11.22
C ILE A 200 16.87 -10.04 10.44
N VAL A 201 17.51 -10.75 9.52
CA VAL A 201 16.81 -11.67 8.62
C VAL A 201 17.53 -13.01 8.55
N PRO A 202 16.80 -14.12 8.47
CA PRO A 202 17.38 -15.45 8.26
C PRO A 202 17.96 -15.57 6.86
N LYS A 203 19.03 -16.35 6.72
CA LYS A 203 19.67 -16.64 5.42
C LYS A 203 18.78 -17.53 4.54
N ARG A 204 18.06 -18.46 5.16
CA ARG A 204 17.09 -19.28 4.43
C ARG A 204 15.77 -18.54 4.25
N LEU A 205 15.03 -18.91 3.23
CA LEU A 205 13.68 -18.40 3.02
C LEU A 205 12.72 -19.00 4.09
N VAL A 206 12.01 -18.13 4.81
CA VAL A 206 10.92 -18.48 5.72
C VAL A 206 9.66 -17.74 5.31
N GLN A 207 8.50 -18.39 5.46
CA GLN A 207 7.22 -17.78 5.08
C GLN A 207 6.69 -16.83 6.15
N ASN A 208 6.97 -17.13 7.41
CA ASN A 208 6.55 -16.30 8.54
C ASN A 208 7.49 -16.48 9.74
N TYR A 209 7.34 -15.64 10.75
CA TYR A 209 8.15 -15.67 11.97
C TYR A 209 8.13 -17.02 12.70
N PHE A 210 7.00 -17.73 12.68
CA PHE A 210 6.85 -19.00 13.39
C PHE A 210 7.57 -20.17 12.71
N ASP A 211 8.04 -19.99 11.49
CA ASP A 211 8.87 -20.98 10.77
C ASP A 211 10.35 -20.87 11.13
N LEU A 212 10.74 -19.90 11.96
CA LEU A 212 12.11 -19.76 12.47
C LEU A 212 12.46 -20.90 13.42
N THR A 213 13.69 -21.36 13.34
CA THR A 213 14.23 -22.33 14.29
C THR A 213 14.81 -21.61 15.52
N LEU A 214 14.97 -22.34 16.63
CA LEU A 214 15.60 -21.78 17.85
C LEU A 214 17.04 -21.26 17.64
N LYS A 215 17.67 -21.56 16.50
CA LYS A 215 19.02 -21.08 16.13
C LYS A 215 18.99 -19.83 15.26
N GLU A 216 17.85 -19.46 14.73
CA GLU A 216 17.59 -18.27 13.92
C GLU A 216 16.93 -17.17 14.74
#